data_9306304f495084dc985948b7fd879699
#
_entry.id   9306304f495084dc985948b7fd879699
#
_cell.length_a   1.000
_cell.length_b   1.000
_cell.length_c   1.000
_cell.angle_alpha   90.00
_cell.angle_beta   90.00
_cell.angle_gamma   90.00
#
_symmetry.space_group_name_H-M   'P 1'
#
loop_
_entity.id
_entity.type
_entity.pdbx_description
1 polymer ?
#
loop_
_entity_poly.entity_id
_entity_poly.type
_entity_poly.pdbx_seq_one_letter_code
_entity_poly.pdbx_strand_id
1 'polypeptide(L)' 'MVYEEEIAYISSRIRELRKEKHLTVQELAYRCDMERSNLSRIEAGRTNLTIRTICIICSALEVGLRDIIR' A
#
# COMPACT_ATOMS: atom_id res chain seq x y z
N MET A 1 6.48 -15.52 -13.65
CA MET A 1 6.13 -14.30 -12.88
C MET A 1 7.11 -14.15 -11.73
N VAL A 2 7.72 -12.99 -11.60
CA VAL A 2 8.70 -12.72 -10.56
C VAL A 2 8.00 -11.90 -9.47
N TYR A 3 7.80 -12.52 -8.30
CA TYR A 3 7.00 -11.89 -7.26
C TYR A 3 7.65 -10.61 -6.71
N GLU A 4 8.97 -10.50 -6.73
CA GLU A 4 9.63 -9.27 -6.29
C GLU A 4 9.25 -8.09 -7.15
N GLU A 5 9.09 -8.29 -8.45
CA GLU A 5 8.65 -7.22 -9.35
C GLU A 5 7.21 -6.81 -9.07
N GLU A 6 6.36 -7.78 -8.76
CA GLU A 6 4.97 -7.49 -8.44
C GLU A 6 4.85 -6.75 -7.11
N ILE A 7 5.64 -7.16 -6.12
CA ILE A 7 5.67 -6.46 -4.83
C ILE A 7 6.13 -5.01 -5.04
N ALA A 8 7.17 -4.81 -5.83
CA ALA A 8 7.67 -3.46 -6.11
C ALA A 8 6.62 -2.61 -6.80
N TYR A 9 5.89 -3.18 -7.76
CA TYR A 9 4.83 -2.46 -8.46
C TYR A 9 3.71 -2.06 -7.50
N ILE A 10 3.24 -3.04 -6.71
CA ILE A 10 2.15 -2.80 -5.76
C ILE A 10 2.56 -1.73 -4.74
N SER A 11 3.77 -1.85 -4.22
CA SER A 11 4.28 -0.90 -3.22
C SER A 11 4.36 0.52 -3.78
N SER A 12 4.85 0.67 -5.01
CA SER A 12 4.94 1.99 -5.63
C SER A 12 3.56 2.55 -5.95
N ARG A 13 2.59 1.71 -6.34
CA ARG A 13 1.23 2.17 -6.59
C ARG A 13 0.56 2.68 -5.32
N ILE A 14 0.77 1.97 -4.19
CA ILE A 14 0.24 2.41 -2.91
C ILE A 14 0.79 3.80 -2.58
N ARG A 15 2.10 3.97 -2.75
CA ARG A 15 2.74 5.25 -2.47
C ARG A 15 2.21 6.36 -3.39
N GLU A 16 2.06 6.09 -4.68
CA GLU A 16 1.53 7.06 -5.63
C GLU A 16 0.12 7.49 -5.25
N LEU A 17 -0.74 6.53 -4.96
CA LEU A 17 -2.13 6.81 -4.61
C LEU A 17 -2.23 7.58 -3.30
N ARG A 18 -1.38 7.23 -2.33
CA ARG A 18 -1.32 7.97 -1.08
C ARG A 18 -1.00 9.45 -1.32
N LYS A 19 0.01 9.70 -2.16
CA LYS A 19 0.42 11.08 -2.47
C LYS A 19 -0.66 11.82 -3.25
N GLU A 20 -1.34 11.16 -4.15
CA GLU A 20 -2.46 11.76 -4.88
C GLU A 20 -3.57 12.21 -3.94
N LYS A 21 -3.75 11.48 -2.85
CA LYS A 21 -4.77 11.81 -1.84
C LYS A 21 -4.24 12.80 -0.81
N HIS A 22 -3.01 13.27 -0.97
CA HIS A 22 -2.37 14.24 -0.07
C HIS A 22 -2.27 13.71 1.37
N LEU A 23 -2.00 12.41 1.51
CA LEU A 23 -1.87 11.78 2.83
C LEU A 23 -0.41 11.56 3.16
N THR A 24 -0.06 11.78 4.42
CA THR A 24 1.24 11.36 4.93
C THR A 24 1.21 9.86 5.21
N VAL A 25 2.40 9.26 5.36
CA VAL A 25 2.49 7.84 5.74
C VAL A 25 1.74 7.60 7.05
N GLN A 26 1.91 8.51 8.01
CA GLN A 26 1.26 8.36 9.31
C GLN A 26 -0.26 8.42 9.19
N GLU A 27 -0.78 9.32 8.35
CA GLU A 27 -2.22 9.44 8.15
C GLU A 27 -2.80 8.18 7.52
N LEU A 28 -2.13 7.64 6.51
CA LEU A 28 -2.61 6.40 5.89
C LEU A 28 -2.52 5.24 6.86
N ALA A 29 -1.41 5.13 7.61
CA ALA A 29 -1.25 4.07 8.60
C ALA A 29 -2.36 4.14 9.63
N TYR A 30 -2.71 5.33 10.09
CA TYR A 30 -3.80 5.52 11.03
C TYR A 30 -5.11 4.99 10.46
N ARG A 31 -5.40 5.32 9.20
CA ARG A 31 -6.63 4.84 8.55
C ARG A 31 -6.66 3.32 8.39
N CYS A 32 -5.49 2.71 8.27
CA CYS A 32 -5.35 1.26 8.13
C CYS A 32 -5.26 0.55 9.48
N ASP A 33 -5.27 1.29 10.58
CA ASP A 33 -5.08 0.74 11.92
C ASP A 33 -3.78 -0.06 12.00
N MET A 34 -2.71 0.50 11.45
CA MET A 34 -1.38 -0.11 11.50
C MET A 34 -0.33 0.91 11.90
N GLU A 35 0.82 0.43 12.33
CA GLU A 35 1.91 1.32 12.72
C GLU A 35 2.56 1.95 11.51
N ARG A 36 3.02 3.18 11.66
CA ARG A 36 3.69 3.92 10.61
C ARG A 36 4.90 3.16 10.04
N SER A 37 5.67 2.55 10.92
CA SER A 37 6.87 1.81 10.49
C SER A 37 6.49 0.61 9.61
N ASN A 38 5.36 -0.02 9.89
CA ASN A 38 4.87 -1.13 9.09
C ASN A 38 4.49 -0.65 7.68
N LEU A 39 3.76 0.45 7.60
CA LEU A 39 3.37 0.99 6.29
C LEU A 39 4.59 1.47 5.51
N SER A 40 5.56 2.07 6.19
CA SER A 40 6.81 2.49 5.54
C SER A 40 7.52 1.31 4.87
N ARG A 41 7.58 0.16 5.55
CA ARG A 41 8.20 -1.03 4.97
C ARG A 41 7.40 -1.55 3.78
N ILE A 42 6.08 -1.47 3.87
CA ILE A 42 5.21 -1.87 2.76
C ILE A 42 5.50 -1.00 1.54
N GLU A 43 5.55 0.31 1.72
CA GLU A 43 5.79 1.23 0.61
C GLU A 43 7.20 1.10 0.04
N ALA A 44 8.14 0.62 0.84
CA ALA A 44 9.51 0.39 0.39
C ALA A 44 9.67 -0.95 -0.35
N GLY A 45 8.63 -1.77 -0.40
CA GLY A 45 8.69 -3.06 -1.07
C GLY A 45 9.48 -4.10 -0.30
N ARG A 46 9.58 -3.95 1.02
CA ARG A 46 10.42 -4.81 1.84
C ARG A 46 9.67 -5.90 2.58
N THR A 47 8.40 -6.06 2.29
CA THR A 47 7.59 -7.04 3.00
C THR A 47 6.64 -7.72 2.04
N ASN A 48 6.36 -8.98 2.32
CA ASN A 48 5.33 -9.70 1.57
C ASN A 48 3.97 -9.17 1.98
N LEU A 49 3.12 -8.97 0.98
CA LEU A 49 1.79 -8.44 1.19
C LEU A 49 0.77 -9.56 1.03
N THR A 50 -0.14 -9.65 2.00
CA THR A 50 -1.28 -10.53 1.83
C THR A 50 -2.38 -9.75 1.10
N ILE A 51 -3.27 -10.49 0.47
CA ILE A 51 -4.44 -9.87 -0.17
C ILE A 51 -5.25 -9.10 0.88
N ARG A 52 -5.34 -9.64 2.10
CA ARG A 52 -6.04 -8.97 3.18
C ARG A 52 -5.47 -7.58 3.44
N THR A 53 -4.14 -7.49 3.58
CA THR A 53 -3.48 -6.20 3.85
C THR A 53 -3.69 -5.24 2.69
N ILE A 54 -3.58 -5.73 1.45
CA ILE A 54 -3.81 -4.89 0.27
C ILE A 54 -5.23 -4.33 0.29
N CYS A 55 -6.22 -5.16 0.63
CA CYS A 55 -7.61 -4.73 0.67
C CYS A 55 -7.85 -3.67 1.76
N ILE A 56 -7.19 -3.82 2.91
CA ILE A 56 -7.28 -2.81 3.98
C ILE A 56 -6.75 -1.47 3.47
N ILE A 57 -5.61 -1.49 2.79
CA ILE A 57 -5.01 -0.27 2.26
C ILE A 57 -5.91 0.34 1.17
N CYS A 58 -6.46 -0.49 0.29
CA CYS A 58 -7.38 -0.01 -0.75
C CYS A 58 -8.59 0.68 -0.13
N SER A 59 -9.17 0.09 0.91
CA SER A 59 -10.31 0.69 1.60
C SER A 59 -9.94 2.05 2.19
N ALA A 60 -8.77 2.13 2.81
CA ALA A 60 -8.31 3.38 3.42
C ALA A 60 -8.05 4.46 2.38
N LEU A 61 -7.61 4.06 1.19
CA LEU A 61 -7.37 4.99 0.08
C LEU A 61 -8.62 5.25 -0.76
N GLU A 62 -9.69 4.50 -0.51
CA GLU A 62 -10.93 4.60 -1.28
C GLU A 62 -10.72 4.29 -2.76
N VAL A 63 -9.94 3.25 -3.02
CA VAL A 63 -9.68 2.78 -4.38
C VAL A 63 -10.02 1.30 -4.47
N GLY A 64 -10.11 0.79 -5.70
CA GLY A 64 -10.34 -0.63 -5.94
C GLY A 64 -9.04 -1.38 -6.05
N LEU A 65 -9.13 -2.71 -5.89
CA LEU A 65 -7.96 -3.57 -6.01
C LEU A 65 -7.29 -3.41 -7.37
N ARG A 66 -8.07 -3.20 -8.42
CA ARG A 66 -7.54 -3.04 -9.78
C ARG A 66 -6.67 -1.80 -9.94
N ASP A 67 -6.78 -0.84 -9.02
CA ASP A 67 -5.96 0.36 -9.10
C ASP A 67 -4.55 0.10 -8.60
N ILE A 68 -4.33 -1.00 -7.91
CA ILE A 68 -3.05 -1.36 -7.32
C ILE A 68 -2.43 -2.58 -7.98
N ILE A 69 -3.23 -3.56 -8.38
CA ILE A 69 -2.76 -4.81 -8.98
C ILE A 69 -2.97 -4.74 -10.48
N ARG A 70 -1.94 -5.17 -11.23
CA ARG A 70 -2.00 -5.22 -12.69
C ARG A 70 -2.16 -6.67 -13.19
#